data_991db4665ce1189bfa2d4e79fcdc4292
#
_entry.id   991db4665ce1189bfa2d4e79fcdc4292
#
_cell.length_a   1.000
_cell.length_b   1.000
_cell.length_c   1.000
_cell.angle_alpha   90.00
_cell.angle_beta   90.00
_cell.angle_gamma   90.00
#
_symmetry.space_group_name_H-M   'P 1'
#
loop_
_entity.id
_entity.type
_entity.pdbx_description
1 polymer ?
#
loop_
_entity_poly.entity_id
_entity_poly.type
_entity_poly.pdbx_seq_one_letter_code
_entity_poly.pdbx_strand_id
1 'polypeptide(L)'
;ALQDRATSRRIAEALMAGLNEKHILMYMRHEPTQHLIDEVGWSGRVLSTSKDYLSVIHSNINGYKTDGVIDETIRHRAEIASDGSVTDTVTITRTHRGGDTPYEWWNRVNADYLRVYVPKGSELLSTSGTTREFPPEPLDYDRLGFRRDADVVREETGQRIDEKSGVRISEDAGK
;
A
#
# COMPACT_ATOMS: atom_id res chain seq x y z
N ALA A 1 -25.52 15.33 22.17
CA ALA A 1 -25.41 14.59 20.90
C ALA A 1 -25.33 13.06 21.10
N LEU A 2 -24.70 12.56 22.20
CA LEU A 2 -24.62 11.11 22.51
C LEU A 2 -25.84 10.56 23.29
N GLN A 3 -26.84 11.39 23.56
CA GLN A 3 -28.05 10.97 24.29
C GLN A 3 -29.12 10.31 23.40
N ASP A 4 -28.95 10.40 22.09
CA ASP A 4 -29.85 9.74 21.13
C ASP A 4 -29.27 8.37 20.73
N ARG A 5 -29.99 7.29 21.05
CA ARG A 5 -29.61 5.91 20.70
C ARG A 5 -29.39 5.69 19.22
N ALA A 6 -30.16 6.36 18.36
CA ALA A 6 -30.04 6.25 16.91
C ALA A 6 -28.72 6.87 16.44
N THR A 7 -28.34 8.02 16.97
CA THR A 7 -27.06 8.68 16.66
C THR A 7 -25.89 7.86 17.19
N SER A 8 -25.96 7.32 18.39
CA SER A 8 -24.91 6.46 18.97
C SER A 8 -24.68 5.20 18.14
N ARG A 9 -25.76 4.57 17.68
CA ARG A 9 -25.69 3.41 16.79
C ARG A 9 -25.02 3.75 15.45
N ARG A 10 -25.40 4.86 14.81
CA ARG A 10 -24.78 5.30 13.54
C ARG A 10 -23.30 5.60 13.67
N ILE A 11 -22.88 6.18 14.80
CA ILE A 11 -21.45 6.41 15.09
C ILE A 11 -20.72 5.08 15.24
N ALA A 12 -21.28 4.13 15.97
CA ALA A 12 -20.68 2.81 16.15
C ALA A 12 -20.56 2.06 14.81
N GLU A 13 -21.60 2.08 13.97
CA GLU A 13 -21.60 1.48 12.64
C GLU A 13 -20.52 2.11 11.74
N ALA A 14 -20.38 3.45 11.75
CA ALA A 14 -19.34 4.15 10.99
C ALA A 14 -17.93 3.83 11.48
N LEU A 15 -17.70 3.71 12.79
CA LEU A 15 -16.42 3.29 13.36
C LEU A 15 -16.07 1.85 12.96
N MET A 16 -17.03 0.94 13.04
CA MET A 16 -16.82 -0.45 12.65
C MET A 16 -16.53 -0.57 11.14
N ALA A 17 -17.23 0.16 10.29
CA ALA A 17 -16.92 0.24 8.87
C ALA A 17 -15.51 0.75 8.64
N GLY A 18 -15.13 1.86 9.29
CA GLY A 18 -13.78 2.43 9.16
C GLY A 18 -12.66 1.49 9.60
N LEU A 19 -12.87 0.66 10.64
CA LEU A 19 -11.92 -0.38 11.06
C LEU A 19 -11.83 -1.52 10.03
N ASN A 20 -12.97 -2.01 9.55
CA ASN A 20 -13.01 -3.10 8.59
C ASN A 20 -12.44 -2.71 7.22
N GLU A 21 -12.66 -1.47 6.81
CA GLU A 21 -12.16 -0.90 5.55
C GLU A 21 -10.73 -0.35 5.66
N LYS A 22 -10.08 -0.51 6.83
CA LYS A 22 -8.69 -0.04 7.09
C LYS A 22 -8.51 1.49 7.04
N HIS A 23 -9.58 2.28 7.13
CA HIS A 23 -9.49 3.72 7.32
C HIS A 23 -9.05 4.10 8.74
N ILE A 24 -9.29 3.20 9.70
CA ILE A 24 -8.85 3.31 11.09
C ILE A 24 -8.03 2.07 11.42
N LEU A 25 -6.83 2.27 11.98
CA LEU A 25 -5.97 1.20 12.44
C LEU A 25 -5.72 1.36 13.93
N MET A 26 -5.56 0.23 14.64
CA MET A 26 -5.36 0.21 16.08
C MET A 26 -4.03 -0.44 16.45
N TYR A 27 -3.35 0.15 17.43
CA TYR A 27 -2.16 -0.44 18.03
C TYR A 27 -2.25 -0.35 19.56
N MET A 28 -2.01 -1.48 20.23
CA MET A 28 -1.99 -1.57 21.68
C MET A 28 -0.64 -2.11 22.17
N ARG A 29 -0.08 -1.46 23.20
CA ARG A 29 1.17 -1.92 23.83
C ARG A 29 0.99 -3.20 24.64
N HIS A 30 -0.24 -3.50 25.07
CA HIS A 30 -0.56 -4.71 25.82
C HIS A 30 -0.72 -5.86 24.84
N GLU A 31 0.24 -6.78 24.81
CA GLU A 31 0.32 -7.87 23.83
C GLU A 31 -0.97 -8.70 23.69
N PRO A 32 -1.65 -9.14 24.77
CA PRO A 32 -2.89 -9.90 24.60
C PRO A 32 -3.99 -9.11 23.88
N THR A 33 -4.08 -7.80 24.12
CA THR A 33 -5.04 -6.94 23.42
C THR A 33 -4.63 -6.71 21.97
N GLN A 34 -3.33 -6.54 21.71
CA GLN A 34 -2.82 -6.42 20.36
C GLN A 34 -3.10 -7.67 19.52
N HIS A 35 -2.95 -8.85 20.11
CA HIS A 35 -3.26 -10.11 19.45
C HIS A 35 -4.73 -10.19 19.01
N LEU A 36 -5.67 -9.76 19.84
CA LEU A 36 -7.09 -9.69 19.47
C LEU A 36 -7.32 -8.71 18.31
N ILE A 37 -6.64 -7.56 18.32
CA ILE A 37 -6.71 -6.57 17.24
C ILE A 37 -6.16 -7.13 15.94
N ASP A 38 -5.06 -7.90 16.00
CA ASP A 38 -4.48 -8.58 14.84
C ASP A 38 -5.43 -9.65 14.28
N GLU A 39 -6.05 -10.45 15.15
CA GLU A 39 -7.00 -11.49 14.76
C GLU A 39 -8.22 -10.93 14.01
N VAL A 40 -8.76 -9.81 14.47
CA VAL A 40 -9.88 -9.14 13.78
C VAL A 40 -9.42 -8.29 12.60
N GLY A 41 -8.12 -8.21 12.37
CA GLY A 41 -7.52 -7.52 11.23
C GLY A 41 -7.54 -6.00 11.32
N TRP A 42 -7.61 -5.39 12.49
CA TRP A 42 -7.68 -3.94 12.69
C TRP A 42 -6.31 -3.27 12.92
N SER A 43 -5.22 -4.04 12.97
CA SER A 43 -3.87 -3.52 13.21
C SER A 43 -3.16 -2.96 11.99
N GLY A 44 -3.64 -3.24 10.78
CA GLY A 44 -2.93 -2.89 9.56
C GLY A 44 -1.64 -3.67 9.31
N ARG A 45 -1.42 -4.74 10.07
CA ARG A 45 -0.26 -5.61 9.91
C ARG A 45 -0.28 -6.28 8.54
N VAL A 46 0.85 -6.29 7.86
CA VAL A 46 1.06 -7.12 6.66
C VAL A 46 1.05 -8.58 7.10
N LEU A 47 0.14 -9.37 6.54
CA LEU A 47 0.01 -10.78 6.91
C LEU A 47 1.15 -11.58 6.30
N SER A 48 1.76 -12.43 7.11
CA SER A 48 2.66 -13.47 6.61
C SER A 48 1.84 -14.73 6.35
N THR A 49 1.96 -15.30 5.17
CA THR A 49 1.26 -16.54 4.79
C THR A 49 2.22 -17.46 4.03
N SER A 50 2.01 -18.77 4.18
CA SER A 50 2.69 -19.79 3.37
C SER A 50 1.94 -20.09 2.06
N LYS A 51 0.82 -19.40 1.83
CA LYS A 51 0.00 -19.50 0.63
C LYS A 51 0.17 -18.24 -0.21
N ASP A 52 -0.62 -18.12 -1.25
CA ASP A 52 -0.68 -16.93 -2.06
C ASP A 52 -1.18 -15.70 -1.27
N TYR A 53 -0.65 -14.54 -1.63
CA TYR A 53 -0.96 -13.27 -0.98
C TYR A 53 -0.81 -12.12 -1.98
N LEU A 54 -1.78 -11.24 -1.95
CA LEU A 54 -1.73 -10.00 -2.72
C LEU A 54 -2.17 -8.83 -1.84
N SER A 55 -1.34 -7.80 -1.77
CA SER A 55 -1.77 -6.51 -1.22
C SER A 55 -1.26 -5.39 -2.11
N VAL A 56 -2.16 -4.48 -2.47
CA VAL A 56 -1.85 -3.29 -3.27
C VAL A 56 -1.98 -2.08 -2.36
N ILE A 57 -0.89 -1.33 -2.22
CA ILE A 57 -0.82 -0.18 -1.31
C ILE A 57 -0.40 1.05 -2.09
N HIS A 58 -1.20 2.08 -1.98
CA HIS A 58 -0.97 3.39 -2.57
C HIS A 58 -0.41 4.37 -1.55
N SER A 59 0.49 5.22 -2.00
CA SER A 59 0.98 6.35 -1.22
C SER A 59 1.00 7.59 -2.10
N ASN A 60 0.05 8.50 -1.87
CA ASN A 60 0.00 9.77 -2.55
C ASN A 60 1.10 10.69 -2.03
N ILE A 61 2.15 10.86 -2.83
CA ILE A 61 3.35 11.61 -2.44
C ILE A 61 3.10 13.12 -2.48
N ASN A 62 2.23 13.59 -3.37
CA ASN A 62 1.94 15.03 -3.52
C ASN A 62 0.96 15.58 -2.48
N GLY A 63 0.21 14.71 -1.81
CA GLY A 63 -0.67 15.09 -0.71
C GLY A 63 -1.94 15.85 -1.07
N TYR A 64 -2.15 16.33 -2.27
CA TYR A 64 -3.31 17.14 -2.72
C TYR A 64 -4.70 16.48 -2.58
N LYS A 65 -4.79 15.38 -1.81
CA LYS A 65 -6.03 14.60 -1.59
C LYS A 65 -6.67 14.11 -2.89
N THR A 66 -5.87 13.97 -3.93
CA THR A 66 -6.31 13.54 -5.26
C THR A 66 -6.82 12.10 -5.27
N ASP A 67 -6.51 11.30 -4.24
CA ASP A 67 -7.09 9.94 -4.07
C ASP A 67 -8.61 9.97 -4.00
N GLY A 68 -9.20 11.06 -3.50
CA GLY A 68 -10.66 11.25 -3.45
C GLY A 68 -11.33 11.36 -4.82
N VAL A 69 -10.58 11.51 -5.90
CA VAL A 69 -11.06 11.59 -7.28
C VAL A 69 -10.43 10.55 -8.19
N ILE A 70 -9.84 9.50 -7.60
CA ILE A 70 -9.33 8.35 -8.34
C ILE A 70 -10.37 7.22 -8.28
N ASP A 71 -10.84 6.78 -9.43
CA ASP A 71 -11.53 5.51 -9.58
C ASP A 71 -10.50 4.42 -9.82
N GLU A 72 -10.51 3.39 -9.00
CA GLU A 72 -9.60 2.27 -9.13
C GLU A 72 -10.34 0.95 -9.31
N THR A 73 -9.77 0.10 -10.15
CA THR A 73 -10.19 -1.29 -10.30
C THR A 73 -8.95 -2.18 -10.28
N ILE A 74 -8.94 -3.16 -9.38
CA ILE A 74 -7.91 -4.20 -9.32
C ILE A 74 -8.53 -5.50 -9.77
N ARG A 75 -7.93 -6.12 -10.79
CA ARG A 75 -8.29 -7.46 -11.26
C ARG A 75 -7.12 -8.38 -10.98
N HIS A 76 -7.38 -9.44 -10.24
CA HIS A 76 -6.43 -10.49 -9.93
C HIS A 76 -6.86 -11.80 -10.59
N ARG A 77 -5.94 -12.42 -11.30
CA ARG A 77 -6.12 -13.74 -11.91
C ARG A 77 -4.96 -14.63 -11.49
N ALA A 78 -5.27 -15.71 -10.81
CA ALA A 78 -4.33 -16.76 -10.42
C ALA A 78 -4.50 -17.97 -11.33
N GLU A 79 -3.42 -18.45 -11.92
CA GLU A 79 -3.36 -19.66 -12.73
C GLU A 79 -2.49 -20.68 -12.01
N ILE A 80 -3.10 -21.79 -11.61
CA ILE A 80 -2.44 -22.86 -10.84
C ILE A 80 -2.04 -23.98 -11.82
N ALA A 81 -0.75 -24.24 -11.92
CA ALA A 81 -0.23 -25.32 -12.74
C ALA A 81 -0.32 -26.68 -12.05
N SER A 82 -0.13 -27.76 -12.80
CA SER A 82 -0.22 -29.13 -12.29
C SER A 82 0.84 -29.49 -11.25
N ASP A 83 1.96 -28.78 -11.24
CA ASP A 83 3.05 -28.90 -10.26
C ASP A 83 2.81 -28.09 -8.98
N GLY A 84 1.68 -27.35 -8.92
CA GLY A 84 1.31 -26.50 -7.80
C GLY A 84 1.90 -25.08 -7.86
N SER A 85 2.68 -24.75 -8.90
CA SER A 85 3.11 -23.37 -9.11
C SER A 85 1.92 -22.47 -9.46
N VAL A 86 1.99 -21.20 -9.02
CA VAL A 86 0.95 -20.20 -9.26
C VAL A 86 1.53 -19.05 -10.07
N THR A 87 0.83 -18.67 -11.13
CA THR A 87 1.14 -17.46 -11.89
C THR A 87 0.01 -16.45 -11.69
N ASP A 88 0.35 -15.33 -11.07
CA ASP A 88 -0.59 -14.25 -10.81
C ASP A 88 -0.47 -13.13 -11.84
N THR A 89 -1.61 -12.71 -12.34
CA THR A 89 -1.73 -11.51 -13.17
C THR A 89 -2.56 -10.47 -12.42
N VAL A 90 -1.94 -9.35 -12.10
CA VAL A 90 -2.60 -8.23 -11.42
C VAL A 90 -2.72 -7.07 -12.40
N THR A 91 -3.96 -6.67 -12.69
CA THR A 91 -4.25 -5.51 -13.52
C THR A 91 -4.85 -4.41 -12.66
N ILE A 92 -4.15 -3.30 -12.55
CA ILE A 92 -4.58 -2.13 -11.78
C ILE A 92 -4.94 -1.02 -12.79
N THR A 93 -6.20 -0.62 -12.78
CA THR A 93 -6.68 0.47 -13.62
C THR A 93 -7.08 1.63 -12.72
N ARG A 94 -6.43 2.79 -12.93
CA ARG A 94 -6.70 4.01 -12.19
C ARG A 94 -7.14 5.11 -13.14
N THR A 95 -8.28 5.73 -12.84
CA THR A 95 -8.84 6.81 -13.64
C THR A 95 -8.97 8.05 -12.76
N HIS A 96 -8.25 9.10 -13.12
CA HIS A 96 -8.34 10.39 -12.44
C HIS A 96 -9.58 11.15 -12.92
N ARG A 97 -10.52 11.42 -12.02
CA ARG A 97 -11.77 12.15 -12.30
C ARG A 97 -11.70 13.64 -11.96
N GLY A 98 -10.58 14.09 -11.40
CA GLY A 98 -10.27 15.49 -11.23
C GLY A 98 -9.84 16.16 -12.55
N GLY A 99 -9.42 17.41 -12.48
CA GLY A 99 -8.96 18.19 -13.62
C GLY A 99 -9.89 19.33 -13.99
N ASP A 100 -11.18 19.20 -13.71
CA ASP A 100 -12.21 20.23 -13.91
C ASP A 100 -13.22 20.24 -12.76
N THR A 101 -12.72 20.27 -11.53
CA THR A 101 -13.54 20.37 -10.32
C THR A 101 -13.43 21.77 -9.73
N PRO A 102 -14.42 22.23 -8.93
CA PRO A 102 -14.33 23.51 -8.23
C PRO A 102 -13.20 23.54 -7.16
N TYR A 103 -12.54 22.40 -6.90
CA TYR A 103 -11.49 22.28 -5.91
C TYR A 103 -10.13 22.10 -6.58
N GLU A 104 -9.30 23.13 -6.57
CA GLU A 104 -8.00 23.14 -7.24
C GLU A 104 -7.09 21.96 -6.85
N TRP A 105 -7.14 21.55 -5.59
CA TRP A 105 -6.33 20.41 -5.10
C TRP A 105 -6.72 19.07 -5.73
N TRP A 106 -7.95 18.88 -6.18
CA TRP A 106 -8.38 17.67 -6.90
C TRP A 106 -8.02 17.70 -8.38
N ASN A 107 -7.64 18.87 -8.92
CA ASN A 107 -7.26 19.02 -10.32
C ASN A 107 -5.75 18.80 -10.53
N ARG A 108 -5.02 18.48 -9.48
CA ARG A 108 -3.58 18.22 -9.53
C ARG A 108 -3.29 16.76 -9.88
N VAL A 109 -2.07 16.50 -10.33
CA VAL A 109 -1.58 15.14 -10.60
C VAL A 109 -1.59 14.33 -9.31
N ASN A 110 -2.11 13.12 -9.38
CA ASN A 110 -1.96 12.13 -8.31
C ASN A 110 -0.59 11.45 -8.49
N ALA A 111 0.41 11.90 -7.73
CA ALA A 111 1.71 11.27 -7.70
C ALA A 111 1.66 10.10 -6.73
N ASP A 112 1.42 8.92 -7.26
CA ASP A 112 1.21 7.71 -6.49
C ASP A 112 2.46 6.83 -6.47
N TYR A 113 2.92 6.49 -5.27
CA TYR A 113 3.90 5.44 -5.05
C TYR A 113 3.17 4.13 -4.77
N LEU A 114 3.07 3.30 -5.82
CA LEU A 114 2.37 2.04 -5.79
C LEU A 114 3.30 0.91 -5.32
N ARG A 115 2.86 0.16 -4.32
CA ARG A 115 3.52 -1.07 -3.85
C ARG A 115 2.59 -2.25 -4.00
N VAL A 116 3.11 -3.32 -4.56
CA VAL A 116 2.40 -4.60 -4.69
C VAL A 116 3.17 -5.64 -3.87
N TYR A 117 2.55 -6.12 -2.80
CA TYR A 117 3.11 -7.16 -1.95
C TYR A 117 2.65 -8.53 -2.43
N VAL A 118 3.59 -9.42 -2.57
CA VAL A 118 3.42 -10.82 -2.99
C VAL A 118 4.20 -11.73 -2.04
N PRO A 119 3.97 -13.04 -2.04
CA PRO A 119 4.72 -13.97 -1.19
C PRO A 119 6.23 -13.87 -1.41
N LYS A 120 7.00 -14.08 -0.34
CA LYS A 120 8.45 -14.15 -0.43
C LYS A 120 8.88 -15.27 -1.37
N GLY A 121 9.83 -14.96 -2.25
CA GLY A 121 10.33 -15.89 -3.27
C GLY A 121 9.55 -15.84 -4.59
N SER A 122 8.54 -14.97 -4.71
CA SER A 122 7.89 -14.72 -6.00
C SER A 122 8.86 -14.09 -7.00
N GLU A 123 8.69 -14.42 -8.27
CA GLU A 123 9.47 -13.87 -9.38
C GLU A 123 8.61 -12.94 -10.23
N LEU A 124 9.13 -11.75 -10.54
CA LEU A 124 8.50 -10.84 -11.48
C LEU A 124 8.74 -11.29 -12.91
N LEU A 125 7.70 -11.76 -13.58
CA LEU A 125 7.78 -12.24 -14.95
C LEU A 125 7.72 -11.11 -15.98
N SER A 126 6.80 -10.16 -15.78
CA SER A 126 6.66 -9.01 -16.67
C SER A 126 5.85 -7.90 -16.01
N THR A 127 6.06 -6.66 -16.47
CA THR A 127 5.20 -5.52 -16.14
C THR A 127 4.96 -4.67 -17.38
N SER A 128 3.86 -3.91 -17.36
CA SER A 128 3.53 -2.93 -18.38
C SER A 128 2.75 -1.76 -17.77
N GLY A 129 2.78 -0.60 -18.46
CA GLY A 129 2.05 0.59 -18.00
C GLY A 129 2.71 1.34 -16.83
N THR A 130 3.91 0.96 -16.45
CA THR A 130 4.67 1.67 -15.40
C THR A 130 5.28 2.94 -15.97
N THR A 131 5.22 4.03 -15.18
CA THR A 131 6.00 5.23 -15.48
C THR A 131 7.42 5.01 -15.01
N ARG A 132 8.39 5.07 -15.93
CA ARG A 132 9.80 5.09 -15.55
C ARG A 132 10.13 6.47 -14.99
N GLU A 133 10.18 6.59 -13.69
CA GLU A 133 10.88 7.68 -13.06
C GLU A 133 12.32 7.24 -12.83
N PHE A 134 13.26 7.98 -13.40
CA PHE A 134 14.65 7.83 -13.00
C PHE A 134 14.73 8.22 -11.53
N PRO A 135 15.18 7.33 -10.62
CA PRO A 135 15.35 7.73 -9.24
C PRO A 135 16.28 8.94 -9.22
N PRO A 136 15.96 9.99 -8.48
CA PRO A 136 16.91 11.06 -8.25
C PRO A 136 18.18 10.46 -7.64
N GLU A 137 19.33 11.08 -7.92
CA GLU A 137 20.56 10.64 -7.26
C GLU A 137 20.33 10.58 -5.74
N PRO A 138 20.81 9.51 -5.08
CA PRO A 138 20.69 9.40 -3.64
C PRO A 138 21.21 10.64 -2.96
N LEU A 139 20.48 11.16 -1.99
CA LEU A 139 20.90 12.30 -1.21
C LEU A 139 22.18 11.97 -0.45
N ASP A 140 23.16 12.87 -0.50
CA ASP A 140 24.34 12.78 0.36
C ASP A 140 23.94 13.19 1.79
N TYR A 141 23.47 12.22 2.56
CA TYR A 141 23.00 12.43 3.93
C TYR A 141 24.09 12.98 4.85
N ASP A 142 25.34 12.58 4.64
CA ASP A 142 26.46 13.04 5.47
C ASP A 142 26.75 14.51 5.21
N ARG A 143 26.74 14.93 3.95
CA ARG A 143 26.92 16.35 3.56
C ARG A 143 25.78 17.23 4.06
N LEU A 144 24.55 16.68 4.11
CA LEU A 144 23.36 17.39 4.57
C LEU A 144 23.22 17.36 6.11
N GLY A 145 24.09 16.64 6.82
CA GLY A 145 24.05 16.54 8.27
C GLY A 145 22.87 15.72 8.81
N PHE A 146 22.27 14.88 7.98
CA PHE A 146 21.20 13.99 8.41
C PHE A 146 21.76 12.72 9.06
N ARG A 147 21.09 12.27 10.09
CA ARG A 147 21.36 10.97 10.70
C ARG A 147 20.82 9.87 9.81
N ARG A 148 21.65 8.89 9.46
CA ARG A 148 21.21 7.71 8.74
C ARG A 148 20.33 6.84 9.64
N ASP A 149 19.16 6.47 9.15
CA ASP A 149 18.30 5.47 9.75
C ASP A 149 18.66 4.09 9.20
N ALA A 150 18.87 3.10 10.09
CA ALA A 150 19.30 1.77 9.68
C ALA A 150 18.25 1.04 8.83
N ASP A 151 16.97 1.29 9.05
CA ASP A 151 15.88 0.68 8.30
C ASP A 151 15.83 1.26 6.89
N VAL A 152 15.97 2.58 6.75
CA VAL A 152 16.03 3.26 5.44
C VAL A 152 17.25 2.80 4.63
N VAL A 153 18.42 2.72 5.26
CA VAL A 153 19.65 2.21 4.59
C VAL A 153 19.42 0.78 4.10
N ARG A 154 18.79 -0.08 4.88
CA ARG A 154 18.50 -1.46 4.49
C ARG A 154 17.57 -1.51 3.27
N GLU A 155 16.52 -0.71 3.25
CA GLU A 155 15.62 -0.62 2.10
C GLU A 155 16.33 -0.10 0.86
N GLU A 156 17.11 0.97 0.98
CA GLU A 156 17.86 1.55 -0.14
C GLU A 156 18.89 0.57 -0.73
N THR A 157 19.59 -0.20 0.12
CA THR A 157 20.63 -1.14 -0.32
C THR A 157 20.10 -2.51 -0.72
N GLY A 158 18.93 -2.91 -0.21
CA GLY A 158 18.30 -4.20 -0.49
C GLY A 158 17.43 -4.23 -1.75
N GLN A 159 17.31 -3.11 -2.45
CA GLN A 159 16.48 -3.02 -3.65
C GLN A 159 17.21 -3.53 -4.89
N ARG A 160 16.51 -4.34 -5.69
CA ARG A 160 16.89 -4.70 -7.05
C ARG A 160 15.97 -3.98 -8.02
N ILE A 161 16.52 -3.40 -9.07
CA ILE A 161 15.72 -2.77 -10.14
C ILE A 161 15.64 -3.75 -11.30
N ASP A 162 14.43 -4.07 -11.74
CA ASP A 162 14.24 -4.78 -13.00
C ASP A 162 14.53 -3.81 -14.15
N GLU A 163 15.60 -4.06 -14.90
CA GLU A 163 16.09 -3.15 -15.94
C GLU A 163 15.09 -2.91 -17.08
N LYS A 164 14.21 -3.88 -17.33
CA LYS A 164 13.23 -3.78 -18.43
C LYS A 164 12.07 -2.86 -18.07
N SER A 165 11.57 -2.96 -16.85
CA SER A 165 10.37 -2.26 -16.40
C SER A 165 10.66 -1.03 -15.52
N GLY A 166 11.86 -0.97 -14.90
CA GLY A 166 12.19 0.01 -13.88
C GLY A 166 11.51 -0.24 -12.53
N VAL A 167 10.84 -1.38 -12.36
CA VAL A 167 10.21 -1.75 -11.10
C VAL A 167 11.28 -2.06 -10.05
N ARG A 168 11.11 -1.52 -8.86
CA ARG A 168 11.95 -1.84 -7.71
C ARG A 168 11.41 -3.07 -7.01
N ILE A 169 12.27 -4.03 -6.78
CA ILE A 169 11.95 -5.27 -6.07
C ILE A 169 12.76 -5.28 -4.78
N SER A 170 12.10 -5.41 -3.65
CA SER A 170 12.73 -5.53 -2.34
C SER A 170 12.00 -6.56 -1.50
N GLU A 171 12.68 -7.12 -0.50
CA GLU A 171 12.04 -7.91 0.54
C GLU A 171 11.68 -6.96 1.69
N ASP A 172 10.40 -6.96 2.08
CA ASP A 172 9.98 -6.32 3.32
C ASP A 172 10.57 -7.13 4.48
N ALA A 173 11.35 -6.46 5.33
CA ALA A 173 12.03 -7.13 6.45
C ALA A 173 11.06 -7.65 7.53
N GLY A 174 9.76 -7.53 7.32
CA GLY A 174 8.69 -8.08 8.15
C GLY A 174 8.81 -7.60 9.61
N LYS A 175 8.29 -6.44 9.91
CA LYS A 175 8.06 -6.05 11.30
C LYS A 175 6.65 -6.37 11.73
#